data_d368f37bafac8439827448b43ae727e4
#
_entry.id   d368f37bafac8439827448b43ae727e4
#
_cell.length_a   1.000
_cell.length_b   1.000
_cell.length_c   1.000
_cell.angle_alpha   90.00
_cell.angle_beta   90.00
_cell.angle_gamma   90.00
#
_symmetry.space_group_name_H-M   'P 1'
#
loop_
_entity.id
_entity.type
_entity.pdbx_description
1 polymer ?
#
loop_
_entity_poly.entity_id
_entity_poly.type
_entity_poly.pdbx_seq_one_letter_code
_entity_poly.pdbx_strand_id
1 'polypeptide(L)'
;MGKRVVIVGPAYPLRGGLSTYNERLCKAYNDKGDKAFILSFSLQYPSILFPGKTQYSTEAAPEKIDIDTAINSINPLNWLRVGKKYRKLAPDIMVFRYWMPFMAPCLGTIAREIKKNGKTKIVAITDNIYPHEKHFYDHACTKYFVNSIDEFITMSHSVLADLKKLVPNKPSTYVAHPMYDNFGALIPKAEAIKSIGLDPEYRYLLFFGFIRQYKGLDLLLKAFAKSGLKDHKTKLIVAGEYYEDSAPYKELIKTLGLQDAVIERNDFIPNGKVANYFSAADMVVQTYHSATQSGVTQIAYHFNKPMLVTNVGGLAETVPHNEVGYVCEKDEQAIANALNDFYTHSREAEFSKNAEAFKKQFSWDKIMEAVGGKQQQQG
;
A
#
# COMPACT_ATOMS: atom_id res chain seq x y z
N MET A 1 11.84 -30.38 3.59
CA MET A 1 12.17 -29.52 2.43
C MET A 1 11.28 -28.29 2.47
N GLY A 2 11.84 -27.10 2.23
CA GLY A 2 11.05 -25.88 2.10
C GLY A 2 10.08 -25.96 0.93
N LYS A 3 8.91 -25.27 1.04
CA LYS A 3 7.90 -25.22 -0.03
C LYS A 3 8.42 -24.39 -1.22
N ARG A 4 7.97 -24.73 -2.43
CA ARG A 4 8.14 -23.89 -3.60
C ARG A 4 6.94 -22.96 -3.73
N VAL A 5 7.18 -21.66 -3.52
CA VAL A 5 6.15 -20.62 -3.53
C VAL A 5 6.39 -19.67 -4.71
N VAL A 6 5.35 -19.40 -5.51
CA VAL A 6 5.41 -18.40 -6.59
C VAL A 6 4.44 -17.29 -6.30
N ILE A 7 4.96 -16.07 -6.18
CA ILE A 7 4.15 -14.85 -6.01
C ILE A 7 3.89 -14.28 -7.40
N VAL A 8 2.61 -14.08 -7.75
CA VAL A 8 2.19 -13.56 -9.04
C VAL A 8 1.71 -12.14 -8.88
N GLY A 9 2.46 -11.19 -9.40
CA GLY A 9 2.15 -9.77 -9.28
C GLY A 9 3.30 -8.87 -9.70
N PRO A 10 3.14 -7.54 -9.59
CA PRO A 10 4.21 -6.60 -9.92
C PRO A 10 5.44 -6.83 -9.05
N ALA A 11 6.61 -6.69 -9.66
CA ALA A 11 7.91 -6.66 -9.00
C ALA A 11 8.89 -5.91 -9.90
N TYR A 12 10.08 -5.65 -9.46
CA TYR A 12 11.13 -5.03 -10.28
C TYR A 12 11.18 -5.63 -11.71
N PRO A 13 11.30 -4.83 -12.78
CA PRO A 13 11.59 -3.40 -12.79
C PRO A 13 10.37 -2.47 -12.56
N LEU A 14 9.19 -3.00 -12.26
CA LEU A 14 8.02 -2.20 -11.94
C LEU A 14 8.16 -1.60 -10.53
N ARG A 15 7.63 -0.37 -10.35
CA ARG A 15 7.71 0.37 -9.08
C ARG A 15 6.35 0.47 -8.37
N GLY A 16 6.38 0.84 -7.11
CA GLY A 16 5.20 1.16 -6.29
C GLY A 16 4.90 0.12 -5.22
N GLY A 17 3.92 0.42 -4.37
CA GLY A 17 3.64 -0.35 -3.16
C GLY A 17 3.36 -1.84 -3.39
N LEU A 18 2.73 -2.21 -4.52
CA LEU A 18 2.49 -3.62 -4.85
C LEU A 18 3.79 -4.38 -5.14
N SER A 19 4.71 -3.77 -5.88
CA SER A 19 6.03 -4.37 -6.16
C SER A 19 6.81 -4.55 -4.87
N THR A 20 6.91 -3.49 -4.06
CA THR A 20 7.58 -3.51 -2.75
C THR A 20 6.99 -4.58 -1.82
N TYR A 21 5.66 -4.73 -1.81
CA TYR A 21 5.00 -5.78 -1.02
C TYR A 21 5.37 -7.19 -1.48
N ASN A 22 5.28 -7.46 -2.78
CA ASN A 22 5.55 -8.77 -3.34
C ASN A 22 7.00 -9.18 -3.14
N GLU A 23 7.93 -8.26 -3.32
CA GLU A 23 9.36 -8.46 -3.07
C GLU A 23 9.63 -8.76 -1.59
N ARG A 24 9.00 -8.01 -0.69
CA ARG A 24 9.15 -8.26 0.76
C ARG A 24 8.53 -9.59 1.20
N LEU A 25 7.37 -9.96 0.64
CA LEU A 25 6.75 -11.27 0.88
C LEU A 25 7.64 -12.41 0.36
N CYS A 26 8.21 -12.26 -0.84
CA CYS A 26 9.15 -13.24 -1.41
C CYS A 26 10.37 -13.43 -0.50
N LYS A 27 10.96 -12.32 -0.05
CA LYS A 27 12.05 -12.35 0.91
C LYS A 27 11.67 -13.05 2.21
N ALA A 28 10.47 -12.80 2.75
CA ALA A 28 10.00 -13.42 3.98
C ALA A 28 9.95 -14.97 3.87
N TYR A 29 9.45 -15.49 2.75
CA TYR A 29 9.49 -16.93 2.48
C TYR A 29 10.90 -17.47 2.39
N ASN A 30 11.79 -16.80 1.67
CA ASN A 30 13.17 -17.24 1.51
C ASN A 30 13.95 -17.20 2.85
N ASP A 31 13.71 -16.19 3.69
CA ASP A 31 14.28 -16.08 5.04
C ASP A 31 13.84 -17.23 5.97
N LYS A 32 12.66 -17.84 5.71
CA LYS A 32 12.15 -19.03 6.44
C LYS A 32 12.62 -20.36 5.86
N GLY A 33 13.44 -20.35 4.79
CA GLY A 33 13.97 -21.55 4.16
C GLY A 33 13.07 -22.15 3.07
N ASP A 34 12.01 -21.48 2.66
CA ASP A 34 11.23 -21.82 1.49
C ASP A 34 11.96 -21.38 0.20
N LYS A 35 11.52 -21.89 -0.96
CA LYS A 35 12.03 -21.50 -2.28
C LYS A 35 10.99 -20.61 -2.96
N ALA A 36 11.04 -19.32 -2.65
CA ALA A 36 10.11 -18.35 -3.22
C ALA A 36 10.75 -17.53 -4.34
N PHE A 37 9.96 -17.22 -5.38
CA PHE A 37 10.31 -16.29 -6.44
C PHE A 37 9.04 -15.60 -6.99
N ILE A 38 9.23 -14.57 -7.82
CA ILE A 38 8.12 -13.75 -8.32
C ILE A 38 7.91 -13.97 -9.82
N LEU A 39 6.67 -14.22 -10.21
CA LEU A 39 6.21 -14.16 -11.59
C LEU A 39 5.60 -12.78 -11.83
N SER A 40 6.34 -11.92 -12.52
CA SER A 40 5.99 -10.52 -12.76
C SER A 40 5.62 -10.25 -14.22
N PHE A 41 5.28 -8.99 -14.50
CA PHE A 41 4.82 -8.54 -15.80
C PHE A 41 5.95 -8.03 -16.67
N SER A 42 6.02 -8.52 -17.90
CA SER A 42 6.77 -7.88 -19.01
C SER A 42 6.01 -6.65 -19.55
N LEU A 43 4.68 -6.68 -19.45
CA LEU A 43 3.79 -5.55 -19.69
C LEU A 43 2.66 -5.57 -18.67
N GLN A 44 2.67 -4.64 -17.70
CA GLN A 44 1.59 -4.52 -16.71
C GLN A 44 0.45 -3.65 -17.24
N TYR A 45 0.76 -2.43 -17.65
CA TYR A 45 -0.19 -1.52 -18.29
C TYR A 45 0.36 -1.04 -19.62
N PRO A 46 -0.47 -0.97 -20.68
CA PRO A 46 -0.14 -0.16 -21.84
C PRO A 46 0.16 1.27 -21.44
N SER A 47 1.15 1.90 -22.07
CA SER A 47 1.60 3.25 -21.68
C SER A 47 0.48 4.30 -21.65
N ILE A 48 -0.49 4.17 -22.56
CA ILE A 48 -1.66 5.06 -22.62
C ILE A 48 -2.62 4.93 -21.42
N LEU A 49 -2.58 3.82 -20.70
CA LEU A 49 -3.43 3.56 -19.53
C LEU A 49 -2.71 3.84 -18.20
N PHE A 50 -1.41 4.17 -18.25
CA PHE A 50 -0.66 4.44 -17.04
C PHE A 50 -0.69 5.94 -16.73
N PRO A 51 -1.24 6.36 -15.57
CA PRO A 51 -1.46 7.78 -15.26
C PRO A 51 -0.20 8.53 -14.81
N GLY A 52 0.85 7.80 -14.39
CA GLY A 52 2.10 8.40 -13.91
C GLY A 52 3.14 8.60 -15.01
N LYS A 53 4.28 9.22 -14.68
CA LYS A 53 5.38 9.48 -15.62
C LYS A 53 5.99 8.19 -16.17
N THR A 54 6.19 7.19 -15.33
CA THR A 54 6.69 5.85 -15.71
C THR A 54 6.25 4.80 -14.69
N GLN A 55 6.06 3.57 -15.14
CA GLN A 55 5.80 2.44 -14.25
C GLN A 55 7.08 1.70 -13.82
N TYR A 56 8.23 2.14 -14.30
CA TYR A 56 9.51 1.49 -14.06
C TYR A 56 10.33 2.19 -12.98
N SER A 57 11.03 1.39 -12.18
CA SER A 57 11.99 1.86 -11.18
C SER A 57 13.30 2.29 -11.84
N THR A 58 13.92 3.31 -11.25
CA THR A 58 15.30 3.72 -11.55
C THR A 58 16.31 3.18 -10.54
N GLU A 59 15.83 2.45 -9.52
CA GLU A 59 16.66 1.84 -8.49
C GLU A 59 17.26 0.52 -8.98
N ALA A 60 18.27 0.01 -8.28
CA ALA A 60 18.86 -1.30 -8.56
C ALA A 60 17.83 -2.43 -8.29
N ALA A 61 18.02 -3.56 -8.97
CA ALA A 61 17.23 -4.76 -8.72
C ALA A 61 17.37 -5.21 -7.25
N PRO A 62 16.29 -5.73 -6.63
CA PRO A 62 16.37 -6.25 -5.27
C PRO A 62 17.30 -7.46 -5.22
N GLU A 63 18.16 -7.49 -4.20
CA GLU A 63 19.10 -8.60 -4.03
C GLU A 63 18.37 -9.87 -3.56
N LYS A 64 18.85 -11.02 -4.02
CA LYS A 64 18.41 -12.36 -3.58
C LYS A 64 16.91 -12.65 -3.79
N ILE A 65 16.31 -12.01 -4.78
CA ILE A 65 14.94 -12.28 -5.21
C ILE A 65 14.95 -12.63 -6.69
N ASP A 66 14.57 -13.86 -7.04
CA ASP A 66 14.39 -14.27 -8.42
C ASP A 66 13.06 -13.74 -8.97
N ILE A 67 13.12 -13.07 -10.13
CA ILE A 67 11.95 -12.47 -10.78
C ILE A 67 11.87 -12.93 -12.24
N ASP A 68 10.79 -13.64 -12.57
CA ASP A 68 10.46 -14.03 -13.96
C ASP A 68 9.48 -13.01 -14.55
N THR A 69 9.95 -12.08 -15.37
CA THR A 69 9.15 -11.05 -16.03
C THR A 69 8.49 -11.59 -17.31
N ALA A 70 7.48 -12.44 -17.17
CA ALA A 70 6.91 -13.19 -18.31
C ALA A 70 5.48 -12.82 -18.69
N ILE A 71 4.70 -12.14 -17.79
CA ILE A 71 3.28 -11.89 -18.03
C ILE A 71 3.09 -10.63 -18.90
N ASN A 72 2.36 -10.78 -20.00
CA ASN A 72 1.82 -9.65 -20.76
C ASN A 72 0.32 -9.54 -20.44
N SER A 73 -0.11 -8.48 -19.75
CA SER A 73 -1.47 -8.31 -19.22
C SER A 73 -2.58 -8.26 -20.27
N ILE A 74 -2.26 -7.98 -21.52
CA ILE A 74 -3.23 -7.81 -22.61
C ILE A 74 -3.14 -8.90 -23.71
N ASN A 75 -2.27 -9.92 -23.54
CA ASN A 75 -2.09 -10.95 -24.56
C ASN A 75 -2.58 -12.33 -24.11
N PRO A 76 -3.78 -12.79 -24.55
CA PRO A 76 -4.35 -14.07 -24.13
C PRO A 76 -3.47 -15.30 -24.46
N LEU A 77 -2.74 -15.27 -25.58
CA LEU A 77 -1.83 -16.38 -25.94
C LEU A 77 -0.64 -16.45 -24.98
N ASN A 78 -0.16 -15.30 -24.49
CA ASN A 78 0.85 -15.25 -23.45
C ASN A 78 0.32 -15.85 -22.14
N TRP A 79 -0.91 -15.57 -21.73
CA TRP A 79 -1.49 -16.11 -20.50
C TRP A 79 -1.53 -17.63 -20.50
N LEU A 80 -1.94 -18.24 -21.63
CA LEU A 80 -1.95 -19.69 -21.81
C LEU A 80 -0.54 -20.28 -21.79
N ARG A 81 0.44 -19.61 -22.44
CA ARG A 81 1.84 -20.05 -22.45
C ARG A 81 2.43 -20.02 -21.05
N VAL A 82 2.27 -18.92 -20.32
CA VAL A 82 2.72 -18.74 -18.94
C VAL A 82 2.04 -19.77 -18.03
N GLY A 83 0.72 -19.90 -18.11
CA GLY A 83 -0.03 -20.89 -17.35
C GLY A 83 0.47 -22.33 -17.57
N LYS A 84 0.74 -22.72 -18.83
CA LYS A 84 1.31 -24.04 -19.17
C LYS A 84 2.73 -24.23 -18.60
N LYS A 85 3.59 -23.19 -18.64
CA LYS A 85 4.93 -23.23 -18.04
C LYS A 85 4.85 -23.53 -16.55
N TYR A 86 4.01 -22.79 -15.82
CA TYR A 86 3.88 -22.93 -14.37
C TYR A 86 3.08 -24.17 -13.94
N ARG A 87 2.15 -24.64 -14.78
CA ARG A 87 1.52 -25.96 -14.59
C ARG A 87 2.55 -27.09 -14.59
N LYS A 88 3.52 -27.06 -15.51
CA LYS A 88 4.60 -28.05 -15.58
C LYS A 88 5.57 -27.93 -14.40
N LEU A 89 5.88 -26.71 -13.97
CA LEU A 89 6.72 -26.44 -12.81
C LEU A 89 6.12 -27.00 -11.52
N ALA A 90 4.80 -27.03 -11.43
CA ALA A 90 4.01 -27.55 -10.32
C ALA A 90 4.52 -27.07 -8.94
N PRO A 91 4.53 -25.74 -8.69
CA PRO A 91 4.89 -25.24 -7.37
C PRO A 91 3.86 -25.70 -6.32
N ASP A 92 4.25 -25.73 -5.05
CA ASP A 92 3.34 -26.11 -3.96
C ASP A 92 2.23 -25.07 -3.80
N ILE A 93 2.59 -23.78 -3.88
CA ILE A 93 1.67 -22.65 -3.69
C ILE A 93 1.93 -21.58 -4.75
N MET A 94 0.84 -21.05 -5.30
CA MET A 94 0.86 -19.82 -6.08
C MET A 94 0.03 -18.75 -5.38
N VAL A 95 0.65 -17.60 -5.09
CA VAL A 95 0.03 -16.46 -4.41
C VAL A 95 -0.21 -15.34 -5.41
N PHE A 96 -1.46 -15.17 -5.82
CA PHE A 96 -1.85 -14.11 -6.76
C PHE A 96 -2.13 -12.81 -6.02
N ARG A 97 -1.47 -11.72 -6.43
CA ARG A 97 -1.86 -10.38 -6.00
C ARG A 97 -2.99 -9.85 -6.88
N TYR A 98 -4.11 -9.48 -6.28
CA TYR A 98 -5.27 -8.97 -7.01
C TYR A 98 -5.68 -7.59 -6.47
N TRP A 99 -5.70 -6.58 -7.35
CA TRP A 99 -5.96 -5.19 -6.95
C TRP A 99 -6.95 -4.44 -7.85
N MET A 100 -7.27 -4.98 -9.06
CA MET A 100 -8.22 -4.34 -9.96
C MET A 100 -8.77 -5.29 -11.02
N PRO A 101 -10.02 -5.07 -11.49
CA PRO A 101 -10.69 -5.96 -12.47
C PRO A 101 -10.00 -6.08 -13.82
N PHE A 102 -9.26 -5.08 -14.27
CA PHE A 102 -8.48 -5.14 -15.51
C PHE A 102 -7.50 -6.33 -15.54
N MET A 103 -6.96 -6.73 -14.40
CA MET A 103 -6.03 -7.87 -14.31
C MET A 103 -6.75 -9.23 -14.26
N ALA A 104 -8.04 -9.25 -14.02
CA ALA A 104 -8.80 -10.46 -13.78
C ALA A 104 -8.77 -11.47 -14.95
N PRO A 105 -8.93 -11.09 -16.23
CA PRO A 105 -8.86 -12.03 -17.35
C PRO A 105 -7.49 -12.71 -17.44
N CYS A 106 -6.41 -11.95 -17.30
CA CYS A 106 -5.05 -12.42 -17.36
C CYS A 106 -4.75 -13.40 -16.20
N LEU A 107 -4.89 -12.93 -14.96
CA LEU A 107 -4.57 -13.71 -13.77
C LEU A 107 -5.49 -14.92 -13.62
N GLY A 108 -6.79 -14.78 -13.92
CA GLY A 108 -7.75 -15.88 -13.87
C GLY A 108 -7.48 -16.97 -14.89
N THR A 109 -7.01 -16.62 -16.10
CA THR A 109 -6.65 -17.61 -17.12
C THR A 109 -5.38 -18.36 -16.72
N ILE A 110 -4.36 -17.67 -16.23
CA ILE A 110 -3.13 -18.28 -15.72
C ILE A 110 -3.44 -19.23 -14.57
N ALA A 111 -4.27 -18.79 -13.60
CA ALA A 111 -4.67 -19.62 -12.46
C ALA A 111 -5.39 -20.91 -12.89
N ARG A 112 -6.38 -20.82 -13.81
CA ARG A 112 -7.10 -21.99 -14.35
C ARG A 112 -6.17 -22.98 -15.05
N GLU A 113 -5.23 -22.46 -15.84
CA GLU A 113 -4.29 -23.32 -16.54
C GLU A 113 -3.38 -24.09 -15.56
N ILE A 114 -2.94 -23.46 -14.49
CA ILE A 114 -2.12 -24.08 -13.45
C ILE A 114 -2.91 -25.13 -12.67
N LYS A 115 -4.16 -24.85 -12.30
CA LYS A 115 -5.04 -25.80 -11.58
C LYS A 115 -5.18 -27.15 -12.26
N LYS A 116 -4.98 -27.24 -13.57
CA LYS A 116 -5.04 -28.51 -14.31
C LYS A 116 -3.97 -29.53 -13.85
N ASN A 117 -2.96 -29.13 -13.07
CA ASN A 117 -1.99 -30.08 -12.53
C ASN A 117 -2.50 -30.83 -11.28
N GLY A 118 -3.59 -30.38 -10.65
CA GLY A 118 -4.21 -31.01 -9.48
C GLY A 118 -3.38 -31.00 -8.19
N LYS A 119 -2.26 -30.25 -8.16
CA LYS A 119 -1.29 -30.25 -7.04
C LYS A 119 -1.08 -28.89 -6.41
N THR A 120 -1.03 -27.83 -7.24
CA THR A 120 -0.72 -26.46 -6.78
C THR A 120 -1.90 -25.84 -6.07
N LYS A 121 -1.72 -25.40 -4.83
CA LYS A 121 -2.68 -24.54 -4.11
C LYS A 121 -2.64 -23.12 -4.69
N ILE A 122 -3.79 -22.55 -5.01
CA ILE A 122 -3.90 -21.19 -5.56
C ILE A 122 -4.58 -20.29 -4.55
N VAL A 123 -3.81 -19.35 -4.00
CA VAL A 123 -4.24 -18.36 -3.02
C VAL A 123 -4.23 -16.97 -3.67
N ALA A 124 -5.19 -16.12 -3.33
CA ALA A 124 -5.15 -14.72 -3.72
C ALA A 124 -5.09 -13.81 -2.49
N ILE A 125 -4.14 -12.87 -2.51
CA ILE A 125 -4.15 -11.70 -1.63
C ILE A 125 -4.87 -10.58 -2.38
N THR A 126 -6.03 -10.16 -1.87
CA THR A 126 -6.90 -9.19 -2.54
C THR A 126 -6.87 -7.84 -1.85
N ASP A 127 -6.46 -6.82 -2.61
CA ASP A 127 -6.44 -5.43 -2.14
C ASP A 127 -7.80 -4.76 -2.28
N ASN A 128 -8.49 -5.04 -3.39
CA ASN A 128 -9.83 -4.54 -3.69
C ASN A 128 -10.61 -5.61 -4.47
N ILE A 129 -11.92 -5.67 -4.23
CA ILE A 129 -12.86 -6.46 -5.04
C ILE A 129 -13.54 -5.55 -6.07
N TYR A 130 -13.95 -4.37 -5.63
CA TYR A 130 -14.52 -3.34 -6.49
C TYR A 130 -13.56 -2.17 -6.60
N PRO A 131 -13.34 -1.62 -7.80
CA PRO A 131 -12.51 -0.44 -7.97
C PRO A 131 -13.24 0.80 -7.41
N HIS A 132 -12.47 1.84 -7.10
CA HIS A 132 -13.04 3.13 -6.68
C HIS A 132 -13.84 3.78 -7.83
N GLU A 133 -13.43 3.56 -9.08
CA GLU A 133 -14.12 3.97 -10.29
C GLU A 133 -14.70 2.71 -10.96
N LYS A 134 -16.03 2.60 -11.04
CA LYS A 134 -16.73 1.41 -11.50
C LYS A 134 -16.97 1.43 -13.01
N HIS A 135 -16.71 0.29 -13.66
CA HIS A 135 -17.04 0.05 -15.06
C HIS A 135 -18.03 -1.13 -15.19
N PHE A 136 -18.82 -1.18 -16.26
CA PHE A 136 -19.84 -2.21 -16.46
C PHE A 136 -19.30 -3.65 -16.52
N TYR A 137 -18.04 -3.82 -16.92
CA TYR A 137 -17.38 -5.14 -17.03
C TYR A 137 -16.71 -5.61 -15.74
N ASP A 138 -16.54 -4.76 -14.74
CA ASP A 138 -15.75 -5.05 -13.52
C ASP A 138 -16.27 -6.28 -12.78
N HIS A 139 -17.59 -6.40 -12.63
CA HIS A 139 -18.20 -7.52 -11.93
C HIS A 139 -17.93 -8.85 -12.64
N ALA A 140 -18.10 -8.91 -13.95
CA ALA A 140 -17.87 -10.13 -14.74
C ALA A 140 -16.39 -10.55 -14.71
N CYS A 141 -15.49 -9.59 -14.90
CA CYS A 141 -14.04 -9.82 -14.82
C CYS A 141 -13.62 -10.31 -13.44
N THR A 142 -14.05 -9.64 -12.36
CA THR A 142 -13.74 -10.06 -10.98
C THR A 142 -14.28 -11.45 -10.69
N LYS A 143 -15.54 -11.74 -11.08
CA LYS A 143 -16.14 -13.06 -10.92
C LYS A 143 -15.35 -14.14 -11.67
N TYR A 144 -14.86 -13.83 -12.87
CA TYR A 144 -13.98 -14.74 -13.62
C TYR A 144 -12.71 -15.07 -12.83
N PHE A 145 -12.05 -14.10 -12.24
CA PHE A 145 -10.85 -14.33 -11.44
C PHE A 145 -11.16 -15.11 -10.15
N VAL A 146 -12.07 -14.62 -9.31
CA VAL A 146 -12.32 -15.22 -7.99
C VAL A 146 -12.77 -16.69 -8.07
N ASN A 147 -13.44 -17.09 -9.16
CA ASN A 147 -13.81 -18.48 -9.39
C ASN A 147 -12.61 -19.40 -9.63
N SER A 148 -11.46 -18.88 -10.04
CA SER A 148 -10.25 -19.65 -10.29
C SER A 148 -9.37 -19.88 -9.04
N ILE A 149 -9.66 -19.18 -7.94
CA ILE A 149 -8.87 -19.19 -6.70
C ILE A 149 -9.42 -20.22 -5.72
N ASP A 150 -8.55 -20.84 -4.92
CA ASP A 150 -8.93 -21.81 -3.89
C ASP A 150 -9.23 -21.13 -2.56
N GLU A 151 -8.40 -20.17 -2.18
CA GLU A 151 -8.47 -19.47 -0.90
C GLU A 151 -8.08 -17.99 -1.04
N PHE A 152 -8.66 -17.15 -0.20
CA PHE A 152 -8.42 -15.70 -0.23
C PHE A 152 -7.88 -15.18 1.10
N ILE A 153 -7.00 -14.20 0.97
CA ILE A 153 -6.56 -13.36 2.07
C ILE A 153 -6.94 -11.92 1.73
N THR A 154 -7.56 -11.25 2.66
CA THR A 154 -7.90 -9.82 2.57
C THR A 154 -7.23 -9.07 3.70
N MET A 155 -6.86 -7.82 3.46
CA MET A 155 -6.16 -6.99 4.44
C MET A 155 -7.03 -5.86 5.00
N SER A 156 -8.35 -5.91 4.72
CA SER A 156 -9.37 -5.10 5.41
C SER A 156 -10.68 -5.88 5.52
N HIS A 157 -11.47 -5.55 6.53
CA HIS A 157 -12.79 -6.18 6.75
C HIS A 157 -13.79 -5.81 5.64
N SER A 158 -13.69 -4.60 5.09
CA SER A 158 -14.55 -4.16 3.98
C SER A 158 -14.33 -5.00 2.72
N VAL A 159 -13.06 -5.28 2.36
CA VAL A 159 -12.73 -6.14 1.22
C VAL A 159 -13.18 -7.59 1.48
N LEU A 160 -13.05 -8.10 2.71
CA LEU A 160 -13.57 -9.41 3.08
C LEU A 160 -15.08 -9.50 2.91
N ALA A 161 -15.82 -8.48 3.37
CA ALA A 161 -17.27 -8.43 3.23
C ALA A 161 -17.71 -8.40 1.75
N ASP A 162 -17.02 -7.62 0.91
CA ASP A 162 -17.30 -7.56 -0.52
C ASP A 162 -16.95 -8.88 -1.24
N LEU A 163 -15.84 -9.51 -0.86
CA LEU A 163 -15.47 -10.82 -1.40
C LEU A 163 -16.52 -11.89 -1.06
N LYS A 164 -17.01 -11.93 0.18
CA LYS A 164 -18.04 -12.89 0.62
C LYS A 164 -19.38 -12.73 -0.12
N LYS A 165 -19.71 -11.52 -0.61
CA LYS A 165 -20.89 -11.33 -1.49
C LYS A 165 -20.74 -12.03 -2.84
N LEU A 166 -19.50 -12.14 -3.36
CA LEU A 166 -19.21 -12.80 -4.65
C LEU A 166 -19.01 -14.30 -4.53
N VAL A 167 -18.33 -14.76 -3.49
CA VAL A 167 -17.92 -16.14 -3.29
C VAL A 167 -18.11 -16.58 -1.83
N PRO A 168 -19.37 -16.67 -1.33
CA PRO A 168 -19.68 -16.86 0.10
C PRO A 168 -19.08 -18.16 0.66
N ASN A 169 -18.95 -19.20 -0.17
CA ASN A 169 -18.52 -20.53 0.26
C ASN A 169 -17.00 -20.77 0.11
N LYS A 170 -16.24 -19.80 -0.40
CA LYS A 170 -14.79 -19.98 -0.53
C LYS A 170 -14.07 -19.58 0.76
N PRO A 171 -13.05 -20.36 1.16
CA PRO A 171 -12.19 -20.00 2.29
C PRO A 171 -11.63 -18.59 2.09
N SER A 172 -11.82 -17.74 3.09
CA SER A 172 -11.35 -16.36 3.05
C SER A 172 -11.03 -15.89 4.46
N THR A 173 -9.83 -15.34 4.64
CA THR A 173 -9.29 -14.95 5.94
C THR A 173 -8.89 -13.48 5.90
N TYR A 174 -9.24 -12.73 6.95
CA TYR A 174 -8.69 -11.42 7.20
C TYR A 174 -7.32 -11.54 7.89
N VAL A 175 -6.33 -10.84 7.37
CA VAL A 175 -5.05 -10.63 8.03
C VAL A 175 -4.67 -9.18 7.88
N ALA A 176 -4.39 -8.49 8.97
CA ALA A 176 -3.96 -7.09 8.91
C ALA A 176 -2.76 -6.94 7.97
N HIS A 177 -2.73 -5.85 7.21
CA HIS A 177 -1.64 -5.57 6.28
C HIS A 177 -0.30 -5.58 7.02
N PRO A 178 0.68 -6.41 6.62
CA PRO A 178 1.97 -6.48 7.29
C PRO A 178 2.73 -5.15 7.15
N MET A 179 3.57 -4.87 8.14
CA MET A 179 4.38 -3.66 8.15
C MET A 179 5.42 -3.67 7.03
N TYR A 180 5.61 -2.52 6.38
CA TYR A 180 6.70 -2.33 5.43
C TYR A 180 8.01 -2.03 6.15
N ASP A 181 8.83 -3.05 6.38
CA ASP A 181 10.13 -2.96 7.07
C ASP A 181 11.33 -2.90 6.11
N ASN A 182 11.09 -2.66 4.85
CA ASN A 182 12.08 -2.66 3.77
C ASN A 182 12.41 -1.27 3.20
N PHE A 183 12.08 -0.20 3.92
CA PHE A 183 12.41 1.18 3.55
C PHE A 183 13.62 1.77 4.31
N GLY A 184 14.47 0.91 4.88
CA GLY A 184 15.61 1.31 5.69
C GLY A 184 15.29 1.49 7.18
N ALA A 185 16.28 1.87 7.97
CA ALA A 185 16.13 2.11 9.40
C ALA A 185 15.63 3.54 9.68
N LEU A 186 15.01 3.72 10.85
CA LEU A 186 14.77 5.04 11.42
C LEU A 186 16.10 5.76 11.61
N ILE A 187 16.20 6.99 11.12
CA ILE A 187 17.37 7.86 11.28
C ILE A 187 17.02 9.02 12.22
N PRO A 188 18.01 9.64 12.88
CA PRO A 188 17.78 10.80 13.73
C PRO A 188 17.06 11.91 12.98
N LYS A 189 16.02 12.51 13.58
CA LYS A 189 15.15 13.51 12.95
C LYS A 189 15.93 14.68 12.35
N ALA A 190 16.91 15.21 13.10
CA ALA A 190 17.76 16.32 12.65
C ALA A 190 18.57 15.96 11.39
N GLU A 191 19.09 14.73 11.32
CA GLU A 191 19.80 14.22 10.15
C GLU A 191 18.86 14.05 8.95
N ALA A 192 17.67 13.51 9.19
CA ALA A 192 16.64 13.34 8.17
C ALA A 192 16.21 14.69 7.57
N ILE A 193 15.93 15.68 8.40
CA ILE A 193 15.58 17.05 8.00
C ILE A 193 16.67 17.63 7.10
N LYS A 194 17.93 17.55 7.53
CA LYS A 194 19.08 18.02 6.75
C LYS A 194 19.24 17.30 5.42
N SER A 195 19.04 15.98 5.41
CA SER A 195 19.25 15.14 4.21
C SER A 195 18.28 15.44 3.06
N ILE A 196 17.10 16.00 3.36
CA ILE A 196 16.10 16.42 2.37
C ILE A 196 16.02 17.94 2.19
N GLY A 197 17.02 18.66 2.73
CA GLY A 197 17.18 20.11 2.55
C GLY A 197 16.09 20.94 3.25
N LEU A 198 15.65 20.51 4.43
CA LEU A 198 14.67 21.23 5.23
C LEU A 198 15.33 22.00 6.37
N ASP A 199 14.61 22.99 6.90
CA ASP A 199 15.05 23.84 8.01
C ASP A 199 14.70 23.18 9.36
N PRO A 200 15.69 22.92 10.25
CA PRO A 200 15.46 22.30 11.55
C PRO A 200 14.63 23.13 12.54
N GLU A 201 14.41 24.42 12.25
CA GLU A 201 13.58 25.29 13.06
C GLU A 201 12.07 25.02 12.93
N TYR A 202 11.66 24.25 11.91
CA TYR A 202 10.26 23.95 11.62
C TYR A 202 9.87 22.55 12.08
N ARG A 203 8.58 22.41 12.36
CA ARG A 203 7.87 21.13 12.56
C ARG A 203 7.29 20.68 11.22
N TYR A 204 7.16 19.36 11.02
CA TYR A 204 6.79 18.83 9.71
C TYR A 204 5.66 17.81 9.79
N LEU A 205 4.54 18.12 9.14
CA LEU A 205 3.51 17.14 8.78
C LEU A 205 3.87 16.51 7.44
N LEU A 206 3.58 15.22 7.25
CA LEU A 206 3.87 14.50 6.01
C LEU A 206 2.60 13.93 5.39
N PHE A 207 2.29 14.35 4.17
CA PHE A 207 1.39 13.67 3.24
C PHE A 207 2.24 12.93 2.20
N PHE A 208 2.06 11.60 2.08
CA PHE A 208 2.98 10.75 1.31
C PHE A 208 2.28 9.85 0.29
N GLY A 209 2.98 9.56 -0.82
CA GLY A 209 2.60 8.63 -1.88
C GLY A 209 1.90 9.28 -3.06
N PHE A 210 1.47 8.50 -4.05
CA PHE A 210 0.81 9.03 -5.25
C PHE A 210 -0.36 9.94 -4.90
N ILE A 211 -0.44 11.11 -5.52
CA ILE A 211 -1.48 12.10 -5.27
C ILE A 211 -2.64 11.82 -6.22
N ARG A 212 -3.79 11.52 -5.63
CA ARG A 212 -5.08 11.30 -6.31
C ARG A 212 -6.20 11.88 -5.47
N GLN A 213 -7.30 12.27 -6.11
CA GLN A 213 -8.44 12.90 -5.46
C GLN A 213 -8.94 12.11 -4.24
N TYR A 214 -9.04 10.78 -4.34
CA TYR A 214 -9.52 9.97 -3.22
C TYR A 214 -8.63 10.04 -1.97
N LYS A 215 -7.36 10.48 -2.08
CA LYS A 215 -6.44 10.66 -0.95
C LYS A 215 -6.64 11.98 -0.18
N GLY A 216 -7.48 12.89 -0.69
CA GLY A 216 -7.96 14.04 0.06
C GLY A 216 -6.88 15.07 0.41
N LEU A 217 -5.92 15.31 -0.48
CA LEU A 217 -4.96 16.41 -0.27
C LEU A 217 -5.67 17.76 -0.19
N ASP A 218 -6.76 17.95 -0.92
CA ASP A 218 -7.61 19.13 -0.86
C ASP A 218 -8.19 19.35 0.54
N LEU A 219 -8.68 18.30 1.17
CA LEU A 219 -9.19 18.32 2.54
C LEU A 219 -8.09 18.66 3.55
N LEU A 220 -6.88 18.09 3.38
CA LEU A 220 -5.74 18.41 4.24
C LEU A 220 -5.31 19.86 4.11
N LEU A 221 -5.20 20.40 2.90
CA LEU A 221 -4.79 21.79 2.67
C LEU A 221 -5.75 22.77 3.37
N LYS A 222 -7.06 22.55 3.27
CA LYS A 222 -8.08 23.36 3.93
C LYS A 222 -8.00 23.24 5.46
N ALA A 223 -7.87 22.02 5.98
CA ALA A 223 -7.72 21.78 7.41
C ALA A 223 -6.43 22.40 7.97
N PHE A 224 -5.32 22.30 7.24
CA PHE A 224 -4.04 22.89 7.63
C PHE A 224 -4.10 24.43 7.64
N ALA A 225 -4.73 25.05 6.66
CA ALA A 225 -4.98 26.49 6.68
C ALA A 225 -5.82 26.91 7.90
N LYS A 226 -6.89 26.17 8.16
CA LYS A 226 -7.84 26.43 9.26
C LYS A 226 -7.20 26.22 10.65
N SER A 227 -6.22 25.33 10.78
CA SER A 227 -5.51 25.10 12.04
C SER A 227 -4.64 26.27 12.50
N GLY A 228 -4.23 27.15 11.59
CA GLY A 228 -3.30 28.25 11.89
C GLY A 228 -1.85 27.81 12.16
N LEU A 229 -1.53 26.51 12.05
CA LEU A 229 -0.20 25.98 12.37
C LEU A 229 0.92 26.55 11.51
N LYS A 230 0.62 27.04 10.30
CA LYS A 230 1.57 27.73 9.43
C LYS A 230 2.24 28.94 10.13
N ASP A 231 1.51 29.61 11.01
CA ASP A 231 1.97 30.77 11.75
C ASP A 231 2.79 30.38 13.01
N HIS A 232 2.87 29.07 13.30
CA HIS A 232 3.55 28.48 14.44
C HIS A 232 4.71 27.56 14.03
N LYS A 233 5.51 27.97 13.04
CA LYS A 233 6.69 27.20 12.54
C LYS A 233 6.35 25.76 12.17
N THR A 234 5.20 25.51 11.55
CA THR A 234 4.81 24.17 11.07
C THR A 234 4.63 24.20 9.56
N LYS A 235 5.24 23.24 8.86
CA LYS A 235 5.13 23.08 7.41
C LYS A 235 4.52 21.71 7.05
N LEU A 236 3.83 21.67 5.92
CA LEU A 236 3.30 20.45 5.35
C LEU A 236 4.19 20.00 4.18
N ILE A 237 4.78 18.81 4.29
CA ILE A 237 5.47 18.15 3.19
C ILE A 237 4.44 17.34 2.41
N VAL A 238 4.28 17.65 1.12
CA VAL A 238 3.51 16.86 0.16
C VAL A 238 4.51 16.12 -0.72
N ALA A 239 4.71 14.82 -0.48
CA ALA A 239 5.73 14.02 -1.13
C ALA A 239 5.15 12.89 -1.96
N GLY A 240 5.21 13.00 -3.28
CA GLY A 240 4.74 12.00 -4.21
C GLY A 240 4.31 12.57 -5.56
N GLU A 241 4.27 11.70 -6.54
CA GLU A 241 3.90 12.03 -7.91
C GLU A 241 2.38 12.24 -8.05
N TYR A 242 1.98 13.29 -8.75
CA TYR A 242 0.58 13.50 -9.12
C TYR A 242 0.18 12.52 -10.23
N TYR A 243 -0.88 11.75 -9.98
CA TYR A 243 -1.51 10.85 -10.96
C TYR A 243 -2.78 11.48 -11.57
N GLU A 244 -2.93 12.77 -11.39
CA GLU A 244 -4.00 13.63 -11.94
C GLU A 244 -3.47 15.05 -12.11
N ASP A 245 -4.29 15.96 -12.60
CA ASP A 245 -3.89 17.36 -12.76
C ASP A 245 -3.57 18.00 -11.41
N SER A 246 -2.39 18.59 -11.31
CA SER A 246 -1.93 19.29 -10.09
C SER A 246 -2.44 20.73 -9.97
N ALA A 247 -2.97 21.31 -11.05
CA ALA A 247 -3.38 22.71 -11.08
C ALA A 247 -4.42 23.08 -10.00
N PRO A 248 -5.46 22.25 -9.73
CA PRO A 248 -6.42 22.55 -8.67
C PRO A 248 -5.78 22.65 -7.28
N TYR A 249 -4.79 21.80 -6.98
CA TYR A 249 -4.10 21.82 -5.69
C TYR A 249 -3.21 23.04 -5.55
N LYS A 250 -2.50 23.43 -6.60
CA LYS A 250 -1.65 24.63 -6.61
C LYS A 250 -2.47 25.91 -6.45
N GLU A 251 -3.61 26.00 -7.11
CA GLU A 251 -4.54 27.11 -6.94
C GLU A 251 -5.10 27.15 -5.51
N LEU A 252 -5.42 25.99 -4.93
CA LEU A 252 -5.90 25.89 -3.56
C LEU A 252 -4.82 26.36 -2.56
N ILE A 253 -3.56 25.94 -2.72
CA ILE A 253 -2.42 26.39 -1.91
C ILE A 253 -2.30 27.91 -1.96
N LYS A 254 -2.42 28.50 -3.16
CA LYS A 254 -2.37 29.96 -3.34
C LYS A 254 -3.55 30.67 -2.68
N THR A 255 -4.76 30.19 -2.91
CA THR A 255 -6.00 30.78 -2.37
C THR A 255 -6.02 30.75 -0.84
N LEU A 256 -5.47 29.70 -0.23
CA LEU A 256 -5.37 29.54 1.22
C LEU A 256 -4.15 30.24 1.84
N GLY A 257 -3.29 30.89 1.04
CA GLY A 257 -2.07 31.54 1.53
C GLY A 257 -1.09 30.58 2.18
N LEU A 258 -0.87 29.42 1.54
CA LEU A 258 -0.03 28.33 2.06
C LEU A 258 1.30 28.17 1.31
N GLN A 259 1.65 29.10 0.38
CA GLN A 259 2.81 28.97 -0.51
C GLN A 259 4.13 28.77 0.26
N ASP A 260 4.30 29.45 1.39
CA ASP A 260 5.49 29.35 2.23
C ASP A 260 5.44 28.23 3.26
N ALA A 261 4.26 27.61 3.43
CA ALA A 261 4.02 26.58 4.44
C ALA A 261 3.87 25.16 3.85
N VAL A 262 3.68 25.02 2.54
CA VAL A 262 3.59 23.72 1.84
C VAL A 262 4.86 23.50 1.03
N ILE A 263 5.49 22.35 1.28
CA ILE A 263 6.70 21.91 0.57
C ILE A 263 6.31 20.79 -0.36
N GLU A 264 6.25 21.07 -1.65
CA GLU A 264 5.93 20.05 -2.66
C GLU A 264 7.18 19.30 -3.12
N ARG A 265 7.08 17.96 -3.18
CA ARG A 265 8.06 17.03 -3.75
C ARG A 265 7.33 16.16 -4.77
N ASN A 266 7.16 16.67 -5.99
CA ASN A 266 6.22 16.20 -7.01
C ASN A 266 6.74 15.05 -7.87
N ASP A 267 7.78 14.37 -7.42
CA ASP A 267 8.33 13.20 -8.09
C ASP A 267 8.04 11.92 -7.27
N PHE A 268 8.13 10.78 -7.92
CA PHE A 268 8.15 9.51 -7.21
C PHE A 268 9.33 9.49 -6.23
N ILE A 269 9.02 9.23 -4.95
CA ILE A 269 10.07 9.11 -3.92
C ILE A 269 10.69 7.72 -4.00
N PRO A 270 11.96 7.59 -4.37
CA PRO A 270 12.65 6.31 -4.40
C PRO A 270 12.65 5.62 -3.02
N ASN A 271 12.61 4.28 -3.01
CA ASN A 271 12.54 3.49 -1.76
C ASN A 271 13.68 3.85 -0.80
N GLY A 272 14.90 4.05 -1.30
CA GLY A 272 16.05 4.47 -0.50
C GLY A 272 15.98 5.88 0.10
N LYS A 273 14.97 6.69 -0.28
CA LYS A 273 14.73 8.04 0.28
C LYS A 273 13.54 8.10 1.24
N VAL A 274 12.71 7.06 1.29
CA VAL A 274 11.49 7.04 2.12
C VAL A 274 11.81 7.27 3.60
N ALA A 275 12.86 6.61 4.11
CA ALA A 275 13.32 6.78 5.49
C ALA A 275 13.53 8.25 5.88
N ASN A 276 14.09 9.06 4.97
CA ASN A 276 14.39 10.46 5.24
C ASN A 276 13.10 11.28 5.46
N TYR A 277 12.07 11.07 4.64
CA TYR A 277 10.81 11.78 4.77
C TYR A 277 10.04 11.40 6.02
N PHE A 278 9.92 10.09 6.29
CA PHE A 278 9.22 9.62 7.48
C PHE A 278 9.97 9.99 8.75
N SER A 279 11.30 9.88 8.78
CA SER A 279 12.09 10.25 9.96
C SER A 279 12.05 11.77 10.25
N ALA A 280 11.98 12.61 9.22
CA ALA A 280 11.88 14.06 9.37
C ALA A 280 10.51 14.52 9.90
N ALA A 281 9.44 13.79 9.65
CA ALA A 281 8.08 14.15 10.00
C ALA A 281 7.79 13.98 11.50
N ASP A 282 6.93 14.85 12.06
CA ASP A 282 6.32 14.70 13.38
C ASP A 282 5.13 13.74 13.32
N MET A 283 4.32 13.87 12.26
CA MET A 283 3.10 13.11 12.05
C MET A 283 2.88 12.84 10.55
N VAL A 284 2.38 11.64 10.24
CA VAL A 284 1.91 11.28 8.89
C VAL A 284 0.40 11.52 8.80
N VAL A 285 -0.04 12.27 7.79
CA VAL A 285 -1.44 12.67 7.65
C VAL A 285 -2.06 12.04 6.39
N GLN A 286 -3.18 11.34 6.56
CA GLN A 286 -3.88 10.61 5.52
C GLN A 286 -5.38 10.96 5.54
N THR A 287 -5.74 12.07 4.93
CA THR A 287 -7.10 12.64 4.90
C THR A 287 -7.96 12.05 3.79
N TYR A 288 -7.89 10.74 3.57
CA TYR A 288 -8.51 10.08 2.43
C TYR A 288 -10.03 10.24 2.40
N HIS A 289 -10.59 10.47 1.22
CA HIS A 289 -12.04 10.47 1.00
C HIS A 289 -12.61 9.05 0.98
N SER A 290 -11.81 8.09 0.54
CA SER A 290 -12.14 6.65 0.59
C SER A 290 -10.85 5.80 0.61
N ALA A 291 -10.87 4.69 1.33
CA ALA A 291 -9.78 3.74 1.36
C ALA A 291 -10.27 2.34 1.71
N THR A 292 -9.64 1.31 1.17
CA THR A 292 -9.77 -0.07 1.66
C THR A 292 -8.68 -0.38 2.67
N GLN A 293 -7.47 0.12 2.42
CA GLN A 293 -6.28 0.03 3.26
C GLN A 293 -5.25 1.06 2.80
N SER A 294 -4.17 1.27 3.57
CA SER A 294 -3.08 2.14 3.17
C SER A 294 -1.71 1.55 3.51
N GLY A 295 -0.87 1.37 2.49
CA GLY A 295 0.55 1.03 2.69
C GLY A 295 1.31 2.14 3.42
N VAL A 296 0.88 3.40 3.29
CA VAL A 296 1.49 4.55 3.99
C VAL A 296 1.36 4.42 5.51
N THR A 297 0.22 3.91 6.00
CA THR A 297 0.02 3.58 7.43
C THR A 297 1.07 2.57 7.90
N GLN A 298 1.36 1.54 7.09
CA GLN A 298 2.34 0.51 7.45
C GLN A 298 3.78 1.00 7.40
N ILE A 299 4.08 1.96 6.52
CA ILE A 299 5.37 2.66 6.53
C ILE A 299 5.47 3.56 7.77
N ALA A 300 4.41 4.28 8.14
CA ALA A 300 4.39 5.12 9.35
C ALA A 300 4.64 4.28 10.61
N TYR A 301 4.05 3.09 10.72
CA TYR A 301 4.35 2.15 11.80
C TYR A 301 5.80 1.70 11.82
N HIS A 302 6.40 1.42 10.65
CA HIS A 302 7.82 1.05 10.59
C HIS A 302 8.70 2.11 11.24
N PHE A 303 8.42 3.38 10.96
CA PHE A 303 9.16 4.52 11.48
C PHE A 303 8.60 5.08 12.81
N ASN A 304 7.73 4.34 13.50
CA ASN A 304 7.12 4.75 14.78
C ASN A 304 6.45 6.14 14.74
N LYS A 305 5.83 6.50 13.60
CA LYS A 305 5.25 7.84 13.45
C LYS A 305 3.80 7.89 13.89
N PRO A 306 3.44 8.94 14.65
CA PRO A 306 2.06 9.30 14.87
C PRO A 306 1.30 9.49 13.57
N MET A 307 0.01 9.18 13.55
CA MET A 307 -0.80 9.27 12.35
C MET A 307 -2.08 10.07 12.59
N LEU A 308 -2.49 10.86 11.61
CA LEU A 308 -3.86 11.36 11.52
C LEU A 308 -4.49 10.74 10.28
N VAL A 309 -5.62 10.07 10.47
CA VAL A 309 -6.35 9.42 9.38
C VAL A 309 -7.82 9.82 9.41
N THR A 310 -8.46 9.83 8.25
CA THR A 310 -9.92 9.96 8.17
C THR A 310 -10.61 8.64 8.48
N ASN A 311 -11.83 8.71 9.02
CA ASN A 311 -12.67 7.57 9.34
C ASN A 311 -13.29 6.95 8.07
N VAL A 312 -12.44 6.27 7.27
CA VAL A 312 -12.84 5.64 6.00
C VAL A 312 -12.29 4.23 5.88
N GLY A 313 -13.17 3.28 5.60
CA GLY A 313 -12.81 1.87 5.35
C GLY A 313 -11.80 1.31 6.34
N GLY A 314 -10.86 0.51 5.85
CA GLY A 314 -9.83 -0.12 6.69
C GLY A 314 -8.75 0.84 7.23
N LEU A 315 -8.78 2.12 6.89
CA LEU A 315 -7.79 3.08 7.37
C LEU A 315 -7.96 3.33 8.88
N ALA A 316 -9.19 3.57 9.32
CA ALA A 316 -9.51 3.76 10.73
C ALA A 316 -9.32 2.49 11.57
N GLU A 317 -9.48 1.30 10.97
CA GLU A 317 -9.29 0.02 11.67
C GLU A 317 -7.85 -0.19 12.18
N THR A 318 -6.89 0.49 11.56
CA THR A 318 -5.47 0.27 11.82
C THR A 318 -4.81 1.35 12.68
N VAL A 319 -5.52 2.42 13.05
CA VAL A 319 -5.00 3.52 13.86
C VAL A 319 -5.86 3.70 15.11
N PRO A 320 -5.45 3.18 16.29
CA PRO A 320 -6.14 3.43 17.54
C PRO A 320 -6.22 4.94 17.85
N HIS A 321 -7.46 5.45 17.93
CA HIS A 321 -7.71 6.88 18.17
C HIS A 321 -7.23 7.29 19.58
N ASN A 322 -6.53 8.41 19.65
CA ASN A 322 -5.89 8.95 20.88
C ASN A 322 -4.81 8.06 21.52
N GLU A 323 -4.38 6.98 20.83
CA GLU A 323 -3.30 6.13 21.31
C GLU A 323 -2.08 6.23 20.40
N VAL A 324 -2.26 6.02 19.09
CA VAL A 324 -1.21 6.08 18.08
C VAL A 324 -1.32 7.35 17.23
N GLY A 325 -2.46 8.01 17.29
CA GLY A 325 -2.79 9.17 16.51
C GLY A 325 -4.27 9.48 16.56
N TYR A 326 -4.80 10.08 15.50
CA TYR A 326 -6.18 10.51 15.43
C TYR A 326 -6.94 9.84 14.28
N VAL A 327 -8.16 9.43 14.55
CA VAL A 327 -9.16 9.08 13.54
C VAL A 327 -10.20 10.21 13.53
N CYS A 328 -10.29 10.94 12.42
CA CYS A 328 -11.15 12.10 12.27
C CYS A 328 -12.24 11.85 11.24
N GLU A 329 -13.41 12.46 11.41
CA GLU A 329 -14.37 12.56 10.33
C GLU A 329 -13.79 13.36 9.14
N LYS A 330 -14.39 13.21 7.96
CA LYS A 330 -13.98 13.94 6.74
C LYS A 330 -14.46 15.41 6.81
N ASP A 331 -13.95 16.10 7.79
CA ASP A 331 -14.30 17.48 8.11
C ASP A 331 -13.05 18.30 8.39
N GLU A 332 -12.96 19.46 7.76
CA GLU A 332 -11.80 20.35 7.86
C GLU A 332 -11.55 20.82 9.30
N GLN A 333 -12.62 21.08 10.05
CA GLN A 333 -12.50 21.56 11.43
C GLN A 333 -12.08 20.44 12.37
N ALA A 334 -12.63 19.24 12.21
CA ALA A 334 -12.24 18.08 13.01
C ALA A 334 -10.75 17.75 12.82
N ILE A 335 -10.26 17.78 11.60
CA ILE A 335 -8.85 17.56 11.27
C ILE A 335 -7.99 18.69 11.85
N ALA A 336 -8.38 19.96 11.68
CA ALA A 336 -7.65 21.11 12.21
C ALA A 336 -7.54 21.04 13.76
N ASN A 337 -8.61 20.66 14.43
CA ASN A 337 -8.62 20.49 15.89
C ASN A 337 -7.65 19.38 16.34
N ALA A 338 -7.62 18.25 15.65
CA ALA A 338 -6.69 17.15 15.93
C ALA A 338 -5.22 17.54 15.71
N LEU A 339 -4.93 18.27 14.63
CA LEU A 339 -3.60 18.83 14.38
C LEU A 339 -3.15 19.80 15.49
N ASN A 340 -4.06 20.65 15.96
CA ASN A 340 -3.78 21.57 17.06
C ASN A 340 -3.59 20.86 18.39
N ASP A 341 -4.43 19.86 18.71
CA ASP A 341 -4.30 19.02 19.90
C ASP A 341 -2.94 18.34 19.97
N PHE A 342 -2.48 17.78 18.83
CA PHE A 342 -1.19 17.11 18.74
C PHE A 342 -0.03 17.99 19.18
N TYR A 343 0.01 19.22 18.69
CA TYR A 343 1.11 20.13 19.01
C TYR A 343 0.94 20.85 20.35
N THR A 344 -0.28 21.21 20.72
CA THR A 344 -0.58 21.86 22.01
C THR A 344 -0.22 20.96 23.18
N HIS A 345 -0.53 19.67 23.07
CA HIS A 345 -0.27 18.70 24.13
C HIS A 345 1.01 17.88 23.93
N SER A 346 1.85 18.25 22.94
CA SER A 346 3.15 17.57 22.68
C SER A 346 3.05 16.06 22.57
N ARG A 347 2.04 15.55 21.81
CA ARG A 347 1.69 14.13 21.72
C ARG A 347 2.71 13.27 20.95
N GLU A 348 3.72 13.85 20.27
CA GLU A 348 4.64 13.10 19.39
C GLU A 348 5.31 11.92 20.13
N ALA A 349 5.88 12.16 21.30
CA ALA A 349 6.62 11.12 22.02
C ALA A 349 5.72 9.99 22.54
N GLU A 350 4.54 10.32 23.06
CA GLU A 350 3.53 9.37 23.53
C GLU A 350 3.04 8.47 22.37
N PHE A 351 2.56 9.08 21.29
CA PHE A 351 2.03 8.35 20.15
C PHE A 351 3.09 7.54 19.41
N SER A 352 4.32 8.04 19.32
CA SER A 352 5.45 7.28 18.75
C SER A 352 5.77 6.02 19.54
N LYS A 353 5.81 6.11 20.88
CA LYS A 353 6.01 4.97 21.78
C LYS A 353 4.88 3.95 21.62
N ASN A 354 3.65 4.40 21.54
CA ASN A 354 2.48 3.54 21.35
C ASN A 354 2.50 2.89 19.96
N ALA A 355 2.90 3.62 18.90
CA ALA A 355 3.05 3.08 17.56
C ALA A 355 4.10 1.95 17.53
N GLU A 356 5.21 2.11 18.25
CA GLU A 356 6.25 1.08 18.38
C GLU A 356 5.74 -0.20 19.06
N ALA A 357 4.87 -0.07 20.05
CA ALA A 357 4.25 -1.21 20.71
C ALA A 357 3.21 -1.87 19.80
N PHE A 358 2.34 -1.07 19.19
CA PHE A 358 1.21 -1.52 18.39
C PHE A 358 1.62 -2.22 17.08
N LYS A 359 2.71 -1.78 16.43
CA LYS A 359 3.19 -2.34 15.16
C LYS A 359 3.57 -3.82 15.21
N LYS A 360 3.84 -4.38 16.39
CA LYS A 360 4.23 -5.80 16.57
C LYS A 360 3.19 -6.78 16.05
N GLN A 361 1.94 -6.37 15.94
CA GLN A 361 0.88 -7.19 15.38
C GLN A 361 0.91 -7.33 13.86
N PHE A 362 1.62 -6.44 13.14
CA PHE A 362 1.66 -6.40 11.68
C PHE A 362 2.83 -7.23 11.13
N SER A 363 2.78 -8.53 11.37
CA SER A 363 3.86 -9.46 11.03
C SER A 363 3.67 -10.11 9.66
N TRP A 364 4.76 -10.26 8.90
CA TRP A 364 4.79 -11.05 7.68
C TRP A 364 4.51 -12.54 7.93
N ASP A 365 4.85 -13.05 9.12
CA ASP A 365 4.57 -14.43 9.50
C ASP A 365 3.08 -14.74 9.45
N LYS A 366 2.22 -13.82 9.88
CA LYS A 366 0.76 -14.00 9.84
C LYS A 366 0.22 -14.17 8.41
N ILE A 367 0.77 -13.41 7.44
CA ILE A 367 0.41 -13.58 6.03
C ILE A 367 0.87 -14.94 5.51
N MET A 368 2.10 -15.35 5.80
CA MET A 368 2.63 -16.65 5.37
C MET A 368 1.87 -17.83 5.99
N GLU A 369 1.50 -17.73 7.26
CA GLU A 369 0.67 -18.73 7.95
C GLU A 369 -0.71 -18.84 7.30
N ALA A 370 -1.37 -17.72 7.01
CA ALA A 370 -2.65 -17.71 6.32
C ALA A 370 -2.55 -18.32 4.92
N VAL A 371 -1.53 -17.98 4.13
CA VAL A 371 -1.27 -18.59 2.81
C VAL A 371 -1.02 -20.09 2.95
N GLY A 372 -0.31 -20.52 3.99
CA GLY A 372 -0.03 -21.93 4.28
C GLY A 372 -1.25 -22.74 4.71
N GLY A 373 -2.37 -22.11 5.05
CA GLY A 373 -3.62 -22.77 5.46
C GLY A 373 -3.66 -23.21 6.91
N LYS A 374 -2.83 -22.65 7.79
CA LYS A 374 -3.03 -22.77 9.25
C LYS A 374 -4.10 -21.76 9.66
N GLN A 375 -5.30 -22.25 9.92
CA GLN A 375 -6.35 -21.46 10.54
C GLN A 375 -5.86 -21.00 11.92
N GLN A 376 -5.85 -19.69 12.19
CA GLN A 376 -5.88 -19.23 13.56
C GLN A 376 -7.19 -19.72 14.16
N GLN A 377 -7.12 -20.63 15.14
CA GLN A 377 -8.23 -20.86 16.04
C GLN A 377 -8.53 -19.51 16.71
N GLN A 378 -9.71 -18.96 16.40
CA GLN A 378 -10.27 -17.84 17.13
C GLN A 378 -10.54 -18.34 18.53
N GLY A 379 -9.69 -17.92 19.49
CA GLY A 379 -9.96 -17.97 20.92
C GLY A 379 -10.71 -16.71 21.36
#